data_afe0228d538fceb85c82c134c7d9ca85
#
_entry.id   afe0228d538fceb85c82c134c7d9ca85
#
_cell.length_a   1.000
_cell.length_b   1.000
_cell.length_c   1.000
_cell.angle_alpha   90.00
_cell.angle_beta   90.00
_cell.angle_gamma   90.00
#
_symmetry.space_group_name_H-M   'P 1'
#
loop_
_entity.id
_entity.type
_entity.pdbx_description
1 polymer ?
#
loop_
_entity_poly.entity_id
_entity_poly.type
_entity_poly.pdbx_seq_one_letter_code
_entity_poly.pdbx_strand_id
1 'polypeptide(L)'
;MNLFETFISRTLNHIEIDISDCFRLKAVSMDSADENDLTEGELAASNIEVCHCPTPYKGTSCEECADGFYRVGSGPLLGSCVPCRCNGHSESCDRITGQCFDCKHNSTGYNCESCVRGFYGDATLGTPLDCQVCPCPHPTMENNFALDCTVSETGNLLACHCDEGYTGERCERCATGWYGEPYHFGNKCQRCFCNDNNDLSVENACDSRSGRCLFCMNNTDGFYCDECSPWFYGDAKDGKNCTGTQSVFAFVVRTKPGALLS
;
A
#
# COMPACT_ATOMS: atom_id res chain seq x y z
N MET A 1 28.39 -58.09 7.92
CA MET A 1 29.09 -56.83 8.20
C MET A 1 28.37 -55.79 7.35
N ASN A 2 27.51 -55.02 8.01
CA ASN A 2 26.57 -54.11 7.35
C ASN A 2 27.25 -52.79 7.03
N LEU A 3 27.27 -52.44 5.76
CA LEU A 3 27.81 -51.21 5.17
C LEU A 3 26.90 -49.99 5.34
N PHE A 4 25.98 -50.02 6.32
CA PHE A 4 24.95 -48.99 6.54
C PHE A 4 25.17 -48.10 7.78
N GLU A 5 26.25 -48.29 8.52
CA GLU A 5 26.47 -47.53 9.76
C GLU A 5 27.36 -46.29 9.62
N THR A 6 27.71 -45.82 8.40
CA THR A 6 28.69 -44.76 8.23
C THR A 6 28.15 -43.48 7.56
N PHE A 7 26.85 -43.27 7.56
CA PHE A 7 26.36 -41.97 7.05
C PHE A 7 25.32 -41.36 7.97
N ILE A 8 25.67 -40.22 8.40
CA ILE A 8 24.94 -39.08 8.96
C ILE A 8 25.23 -38.83 10.46
N SER A 9 26.49 -38.51 10.78
CA SER A 9 26.73 -37.44 11.76
C SER A 9 26.63 -36.12 11.02
N ARG A 10 25.45 -35.51 10.97
CA ARG A 10 25.30 -34.15 10.49
C ARG A 10 25.53 -33.20 11.65
N THR A 11 26.71 -32.68 11.77
CA THR A 11 27.01 -31.54 12.61
C THR A 11 26.32 -30.29 12.04
N LEU A 12 25.08 -30.06 12.44
CA LEU A 12 24.48 -28.74 12.41
C LEU A 12 25.12 -27.97 13.58
N ASN A 13 26.01 -27.01 13.28
CA ASN A 13 26.72 -26.14 14.21
C ASN A 13 26.30 -26.29 15.69
N HIS A 14 26.98 -27.21 16.43
CA HIS A 14 26.84 -27.48 17.88
C HIS A 14 25.52 -28.11 18.40
N ILE A 15 24.61 -28.57 17.55
CA ILE A 15 23.49 -29.43 18.00
C ILE A 15 23.72 -30.82 17.40
N GLU A 16 24.19 -31.75 18.19
CA GLU A 16 24.13 -33.19 17.86
C GLU A 16 22.68 -33.63 18.07
N ILE A 17 21.98 -33.89 16.95
CA ILE A 17 20.68 -34.57 17.01
C ILE A 17 21.01 -36.03 17.23
N ASP A 18 20.68 -36.58 18.41
CA ASP A 18 20.81 -37.98 18.70
C ASP A 18 19.82 -38.75 17.81
N ILE A 19 20.33 -39.68 17.00
CA ILE A 19 19.55 -40.51 16.09
C ILE A 19 18.52 -41.38 16.88
N SER A 20 18.71 -41.54 18.19
CA SER A 20 17.76 -42.20 19.07
C SER A 20 16.41 -41.52 19.22
N ASP A 21 16.34 -40.17 18.89
CA ASP A 21 15.11 -39.39 18.97
C ASP A 21 14.27 -39.43 17.68
N CYS A 22 14.69 -40.18 16.67
CA CYS A 22 13.95 -40.40 15.45
C CYS A 22 13.20 -41.73 15.48
N PHE A 23 11.88 -41.69 15.37
CA PHE A 23 11.02 -42.86 15.32
C PHE A 23 10.70 -43.26 13.88
N ARG A 24 10.80 -44.55 13.61
CA ARG A 24 10.41 -45.15 12.37
C ARG A 24 8.91 -45.49 12.41
N LEU A 25 8.06 -44.70 11.78
CA LEU A 25 6.66 -45.02 11.61
C LEU A 25 6.52 -46.04 10.48
N LYS A 26 5.92 -47.22 10.75
CA LYS A 26 5.43 -48.08 9.68
C LYS A 26 4.29 -47.36 8.99
N ALA A 27 4.36 -47.23 7.66
CA ALA A 27 3.19 -46.82 6.90
C ALA A 27 2.04 -47.76 7.23
N VAL A 28 0.96 -47.24 7.76
CA VAL A 28 -0.30 -48.01 7.91
C VAL A 28 -0.78 -48.17 6.48
N SER A 29 -0.83 -49.41 6.01
CA SER A 29 -1.48 -49.79 4.76
C SER A 29 -2.91 -49.23 4.82
N MET A 30 -3.24 -48.31 3.92
CA MET A 30 -4.64 -47.99 3.68
C MET A 30 -5.24 -49.20 2.99
N ASP A 31 -5.99 -49.97 3.74
CA ASP A 31 -6.77 -51.08 3.21
C ASP A 31 -7.70 -50.60 2.10
N SER A 32 -7.69 -51.38 0.99
CA SER A 32 -8.59 -51.28 -0.15
C SER A 32 -8.31 -50.22 -1.23
N ALA A 33 -7.21 -50.40 -1.95
CA ALA A 33 -7.22 -50.14 -3.39
C ALA A 33 -6.74 -51.42 -4.09
N ASP A 34 -7.46 -51.86 -5.13
CA ASP A 34 -7.22 -53.10 -5.86
C ASP A 34 -5.74 -53.28 -6.24
N GLU A 35 -5.23 -54.47 -5.92
CA GLU A 35 -3.85 -54.92 -6.12
C GLU A 35 -3.40 -55.04 -7.60
N ASN A 36 -4.20 -54.56 -8.55
CA ASN A 36 -4.01 -54.80 -9.99
C ASN A 36 -3.62 -53.61 -10.84
N ASP A 37 -3.38 -52.40 -10.23
CA ASP A 37 -3.05 -51.18 -11.01
C ASP A 37 -1.74 -50.48 -10.59
N LEU A 38 -0.76 -51.24 -10.10
CA LEU A 38 0.58 -50.72 -9.83
C LEU A 38 1.48 -51.03 -11.03
N THR A 39 1.77 -50.00 -11.85
CA THR A 39 2.82 -50.08 -12.85
C THR A 39 4.19 -50.26 -12.20
N GLU A 40 5.03 -51.11 -12.78
CA GLU A 40 6.41 -51.37 -12.34
C GLU A 40 7.19 -50.08 -12.20
N GLY A 41 7.35 -49.54 -11.00
CA GLY A 41 8.13 -48.35 -10.67
C GLY A 41 7.77 -47.59 -9.41
N GLU A 42 6.59 -47.83 -8.86
CA GLU A 42 6.19 -47.18 -7.59
C GLU A 42 6.48 -48.09 -6.40
N LEU A 43 7.72 -48.05 -5.91
CA LEU A 43 8.06 -48.57 -4.59
C LEU A 43 7.40 -47.66 -3.54
N ALA A 44 6.27 -48.08 -3.02
CA ALA A 44 5.67 -47.42 -1.85
C ALA A 44 6.71 -47.38 -0.72
N ALA A 45 7.05 -46.18 -0.27
CA ALA A 45 7.97 -45.99 0.85
C ALA A 45 7.39 -46.69 2.08
N SER A 46 7.92 -47.88 2.44
CA SER A 46 7.40 -48.72 3.50
C SER A 46 7.62 -48.18 4.92
N ASN A 47 8.42 -47.15 5.07
CA ASN A 47 8.72 -46.52 6.36
C ASN A 47 9.01 -45.01 6.22
N ILE A 48 8.32 -44.19 6.97
CA ILE A 48 8.61 -42.78 7.12
C ILE A 48 9.31 -42.59 8.47
N GLU A 49 10.50 -42.00 8.46
CA GLU A 49 11.22 -41.66 9.68
C GLU A 49 10.75 -40.29 10.16
N VAL A 50 10.31 -40.22 11.43
CA VAL A 50 9.89 -38.96 12.06
C VAL A 50 10.75 -38.75 13.28
N CYS A 51 11.42 -37.61 13.32
CA CYS A 51 12.31 -37.20 14.39
C CYS A 51 11.59 -36.31 15.41
N HIS A 52 11.90 -36.44 16.69
CA HIS A 52 11.58 -35.41 17.69
C HIS A 52 12.56 -34.28 17.58
N CYS A 53 12.09 -33.15 17.06
CA CYS A 53 12.94 -32.00 16.81
C CYS A 53 13.11 -31.16 18.08
N PRO A 54 14.34 -30.84 18.50
CA PRO A 54 14.56 -29.86 19.55
C PRO A 54 14.15 -28.48 19.05
N THR A 55 13.61 -27.64 19.92
CA THR A 55 13.36 -26.23 19.61
C THR A 55 14.68 -25.55 19.23
N PRO A 56 14.75 -24.77 18.15
CA PRO A 56 13.67 -24.19 17.33
C PRO A 56 13.42 -24.90 15.98
N TYR A 57 13.58 -26.19 15.90
CA TYR A 57 13.41 -26.98 14.66
C TYR A 57 12.09 -27.73 14.63
N LYS A 58 11.58 -27.99 13.42
CA LYS A 58 10.40 -28.82 13.15
C LYS A 58 10.51 -29.53 11.80
N GLY A 59 9.52 -30.37 11.46
CA GLY A 59 9.50 -31.23 10.28
C GLY A 59 9.80 -32.67 10.63
N THR A 60 9.74 -33.56 9.64
CA THR A 60 9.99 -34.97 9.84
C THR A 60 11.43 -35.33 10.11
N SER A 61 12.36 -34.50 9.60
CA SER A 61 13.82 -34.64 9.74
C SER A 61 14.44 -33.38 10.35
N CYS A 62 13.66 -32.57 11.07
CA CYS A 62 14.08 -31.29 11.67
C CYS A 62 14.63 -30.29 10.65
N GLU A 63 14.15 -30.36 9.43
CA GLU A 63 14.59 -29.58 8.29
C GLU A 63 14.02 -28.16 8.25
N GLU A 64 12.94 -27.91 8.99
CA GLU A 64 12.27 -26.59 9.03
C GLU A 64 12.54 -25.86 10.35
N CYS A 65 12.41 -24.52 10.31
CA CYS A 65 12.33 -23.73 11.53
C CYS A 65 10.90 -23.77 12.10
N ALA A 66 10.82 -23.83 13.42
CA ALA A 66 9.56 -23.70 14.14
C ALA A 66 8.94 -22.31 13.91
N ASP A 67 7.67 -22.13 14.23
CA ASP A 67 7.00 -20.84 14.12
C ASP A 67 7.65 -19.83 15.06
N GLY A 68 7.79 -18.60 14.60
CA GLY A 68 8.56 -17.56 15.31
C GLY A 68 10.07 -17.62 15.09
N PHE A 69 10.56 -18.49 14.20
CA PHE A 69 11.99 -18.62 13.87
C PHE A 69 12.20 -18.61 12.36
N TYR A 70 13.35 -18.14 11.92
CA TYR A 70 13.79 -18.17 10.53
C TYR A 70 15.22 -18.68 10.39
N ARG A 71 15.59 -19.15 9.19
CA ARG A 71 16.88 -19.79 8.96
C ARG A 71 17.94 -18.78 8.54
N VAL A 72 19.03 -18.76 9.26
CA VAL A 72 20.23 -17.97 8.92
C VAL A 72 21.34 -18.92 8.49
N GLY A 73 21.89 -18.72 7.29
CA GLY A 73 22.97 -19.53 6.72
C GLY A 73 22.69 -19.88 5.27
N SER A 74 23.67 -20.51 4.61
CA SER A 74 23.63 -20.82 3.17
C SER A 74 23.13 -22.25 2.94
N GLY A 75 22.03 -22.38 2.17
CA GLY A 75 21.49 -23.64 1.71
C GLY A 75 20.35 -24.23 2.57
N PRO A 76 19.54 -25.14 1.98
CA PRO A 76 18.30 -25.61 2.58
C PRO A 76 18.46 -26.47 3.85
N LEU A 77 19.66 -26.97 4.09
CA LEU A 77 19.98 -27.81 5.26
C LEU A 77 21.16 -27.25 6.07
N LEU A 78 21.73 -26.12 5.64
CA LEU A 78 22.86 -25.47 6.31
C LEU A 78 22.34 -24.18 6.97
N GLY A 79 22.73 -23.96 8.23
CA GLY A 79 22.34 -22.79 8.99
C GLY A 79 21.48 -23.14 10.20
N SER A 80 21.32 -22.19 11.09
CA SER A 80 20.56 -22.30 12.32
C SER A 80 19.27 -21.52 12.28
N CYS A 81 18.25 -22.02 12.98
CA CYS A 81 17.02 -21.29 13.21
C CYS A 81 17.21 -20.28 14.33
N VAL A 82 16.96 -19.01 14.04
CA VAL A 82 17.04 -17.90 15.00
C VAL A 82 15.68 -17.26 15.19
N PRO A 83 15.37 -16.67 16.35
CA PRO A 83 14.09 -16.01 16.58
C PRO A 83 13.83 -14.87 15.59
N CYS A 84 12.57 -14.69 15.17
CA CYS A 84 12.14 -13.52 14.42
C CYS A 84 12.49 -12.24 15.19
N ARG A 85 13.00 -11.24 14.47
CA ARG A 85 13.38 -9.93 15.06
C ARG A 85 12.36 -8.88 14.62
N CYS A 86 11.21 -8.88 15.28
CA CYS A 86 10.07 -8.03 14.90
C CYS A 86 9.79 -6.91 15.91
N ASN A 87 10.80 -6.48 16.66
CA ASN A 87 10.73 -5.39 17.65
C ASN A 87 9.50 -5.49 18.59
N GLY A 88 9.07 -6.69 18.94
CA GLY A 88 7.90 -6.89 19.82
C GLY A 88 6.54 -6.64 19.15
N HIS A 89 6.52 -6.33 17.87
CA HIS A 89 5.28 -6.02 17.13
C HIS A 89 4.74 -7.19 16.27
N SER A 90 5.47 -8.29 16.19
CA SER A 90 5.00 -9.54 15.57
C SER A 90 5.71 -10.74 16.19
N GLU A 91 5.03 -11.87 16.19
CA GLU A 91 5.55 -13.18 16.62
C GLU A 91 5.90 -14.07 15.41
N SER A 92 5.58 -13.63 14.19
CA SER A 92 5.74 -14.41 12.97
C SER A 92 6.60 -13.67 11.94
N CYS A 93 7.44 -14.42 11.26
CA CYS A 93 8.24 -13.92 10.15
C CYS A 93 8.39 -14.97 9.06
N ASP A 94 8.81 -14.56 7.89
CA ASP A 94 9.18 -15.43 6.80
C ASP A 94 10.35 -16.33 7.22
N ARG A 95 10.19 -17.63 7.07
CA ARG A 95 11.16 -18.64 7.56
C ARG A 95 12.51 -18.63 6.84
N ILE A 96 12.59 -17.96 5.69
CA ILE A 96 13.78 -17.88 4.86
C ILE A 96 14.44 -16.52 5.01
N THR A 97 13.65 -15.45 4.84
CA THR A 97 14.16 -14.07 4.82
C THR A 97 14.22 -13.44 6.21
N GLY A 98 13.37 -13.86 7.13
CA GLY A 98 13.19 -13.24 8.43
C GLY A 98 12.31 -11.99 8.42
N GLN A 99 11.69 -11.65 7.26
CA GLN A 99 10.76 -10.52 7.16
C GLN A 99 9.52 -10.77 8.04
N CYS A 100 9.20 -9.82 8.89
CA CYS A 100 8.07 -9.92 9.80
C CYS A 100 6.73 -9.81 9.07
N PHE A 101 5.75 -10.58 9.52
CA PHE A 101 4.37 -10.54 9.05
C PHE A 101 3.47 -9.89 10.11
N ASP A 102 2.37 -9.30 9.66
CA ASP A 102 1.31 -8.79 10.53
C ASP A 102 1.81 -7.91 11.66
N CYS A 103 2.62 -6.90 11.32
CA CYS A 103 3.11 -5.91 12.28
C CYS A 103 1.94 -5.26 13.03
N LYS A 104 1.93 -5.37 14.35
CA LYS A 104 0.91 -4.83 15.26
C LYS A 104 1.31 -3.42 15.73
N HIS A 105 0.42 -2.77 16.52
CA HIS A 105 0.68 -1.50 17.20
C HIS A 105 1.03 -0.35 16.25
N ASN A 106 0.39 -0.35 15.05
CA ASN A 106 0.61 0.67 14.01
C ASN A 106 2.08 0.74 13.53
N SER A 107 2.80 -0.39 13.58
CA SER A 107 4.14 -0.51 13.06
C SER A 107 4.17 -1.13 11.66
N THR A 108 5.26 -0.94 10.95
CA THR A 108 5.53 -1.45 9.59
C THR A 108 7.03 -1.59 9.38
N GLY A 109 7.42 -2.06 8.22
CA GLY A 109 8.83 -2.27 7.86
C GLY A 109 9.20 -3.74 7.85
N TYR A 110 10.44 -4.04 7.49
CA TYR A 110 10.94 -5.41 7.39
C TYR A 110 10.92 -6.14 8.73
N ASN A 111 11.29 -5.43 9.78
CA ASN A 111 11.32 -5.90 11.17
C ASN A 111 10.26 -5.19 12.04
N CYS A 112 9.22 -4.61 11.45
CA CYS A 112 8.24 -3.75 12.14
C CYS A 112 8.91 -2.57 12.87
N GLU A 113 9.97 -2.00 12.30
CA GLU A 113 10.83 -0.98 12.89
C GLU A 113 10.36 0.46 12.68
N SER A 114 9.32 0.67 11.89
CA SER A 114 8.81 2.00 11.55
C SER A 114 7.34 2.13 11.92
N CYS A 115 6.87 3.34 12.18
CA CYS A 115 5.44 3.60 12.32
C CYS A 115 4.75 3.67 10.95
N VAL A 116 3.50 3.21 10.87
CA VAL A 116 2.68 3.36 9.66
C VAL A 116 2.37 4.83 9.40
N ARG A 117 2.00 5.13 8.16
CA ARG A 117 1.60 6.47 7.74
C ARG A 117 0.55 7.08 8.67
N GLY A 118 0.73 8.36 9.02
CA GLY A 118 -0.15 9.08 9.94
C GLY A 118 0.16 8.85 11.43
N PHE A 119 1.25 8.12 11.70
CA PHE A 119 1.73 7.88 13.06
C PHE A 119 3.17 8.36 13.23
N TYR A 120 3.55 8.63 14.46
CA TYR A 120 4.90 9.03 14.86
C TYR A 120 5.38 8.21 16.06
N GLY A 121 6.66 8.14 16.25
CA GLY A 121 7.30 7.44 17.36
C GLY A 121 8.45 6.56 16.93
N ASP A 122 8.89 5.69 17.83
CA ASP A 122 10.00 4.76 17.62
C ASP A 122 9.54 3.32 17.86
N ALA A 123 9.18 2.63 16.78
CA ALA A 123 8.72 1.25 16.82
C ALA A 123 9.81 0.25 17.26
N THR A 124 11.07 0.67 17.43
CA THR A 124 12.13 -0.22 17.88
C THR A 124 12.14 -0.46 19.39
N LEU A 125 11.36 0.30 20.16
CA LEU A 125 11.25 0.17 21.62
C LEU A 125 10.49 -1.10 22.05
N GLY A 126 9.63 -1.63 21.19
CA GLY A 126 8.94 -2.91 21.40
C GLY A 126 7.73 -2.83 22.32
N THR A 127 7.13 -1.67 22.47
CA THR A 127 5.92 -1.47 23.29
C THR A 127 4.68 -1.18 22.43
N PRO A 128 3.45 -1.47 22.89
CA PRO A 128 2.24 -1.19 22.13
C PRO A 128 1.95 0.30 21.87
N LEU A 129 2.66 1.21 22.56
CA LEU A 129 2.45 2.65 22.46
C LEU A 129 3.55 3.39 21.69
N ASP A 130 4.42 2.67 21.04
CA ASP A 130 5.56 3.23 20.31
C ASP A 130 5.14 4.10 19.13
N CYS A 131 4.06 3.72 18.44
CA CYS A 131 3.51 4.47 17.33
C CYS A 131 2.18 5.14 17.74
N GLN A 132 2.20 6.46 17.84
CA GLN A 132 1.06 7.29 18.21
C GLN A 132 0.54 8.05 16.99
N VAL A 133 -0.78 8.27 16.93
CA VAL A 133 -1.40 8.97 15.81
C VAL A 133 -1.02 10.46 15.79
N CYS A 134 -0.64 10.96 14.62
CA CYS A 134 -0.41 12.40 14.42
C CYS A 134 -1.72 13.19 14.57
N PRO A 135 -1.76 14.27 15.35
CA PRO A 135 -2.95 15.10 15.45
C PRO A 135 -3.03 16.15 14.32
N CYS A 136 -3.16 15.70 13.07
CA CYS A 136 -3.04 16.53 11.86
C CYS A 136 -4.25 16.43 10.91
N PRO A 137 -5.33 17.23 11.07
CA PRO A 137 -5.60 18.19 12.14
C PRO A 137 -6.11 17.53 13.42
N HIS A 138 -6.64 16.32 13.37
CA HIS A 138 -7.23 15.61 14.48
C HIS A 138 -6.56 14.27 14.76
N PRO A 139 -6.51 13.81 16.02
CA PRO A 139 -5.91 12.53 16.39
C PRO A 139 -6.88 11.36 16.13
N THR A 140 -7.54 11.33 14.98
CA THR A 140 -8.46 10.28 14.55
C THR A 140 -8.08 9.86 13.13
N MET A 141 -8.12 8.56 12.84
CA MET A 141 -7.75 8.05 11.51
C MET A 141 -8.58 8.63 10.37
N GLU A 142 -9.82 9.00 10.64
CA GLU A 142 -10.75 9.55 9.65
C GLU A 142 -10.39 10.98 9.22
N ASN A 143 -9.81 11.76 10.13
CA ASN A 143 -9.44 13.16 9.93
C ASN A 143 -7.95 13.42 10.26
N ASN A 144 -7.11 12.47 9.98
CA ASN A 144 -5.66 12.63 9.96
C ASN A 144 -5.18 12.62 8.52
N PHE A 145 -4.64 13.74 8.06
CA PHE A 145 -4.19 13.93 6.69
C PHE A 145 -2.68 14.17 6.60
N ALA A 146 -1.94 13.68 7.58
CA ALA A 146 -0.49 13.69 7.57
C ALA A 146 0.10 12.36 7.06
N LEU A 147 1.24 12.46 6.41
CA LEU A 147 2.12 11.33 6.14
C LEU A 147 2.79 10.88 7.44
N ASP A 148 3.35 11.84 8.14
CA ASP A 148 3.95 11.72 9.45
C ASP A 148 3.93 13.08 10.17
N CYS A 149 4.43 13.15 11.39
CA CYS A 149 4.61 14.40 12.11
C CYS A 149 5.81 14.35 13.04
N THR A 150 6.36 15.52 13.32
CA THR A 150 7.41 15.72 14.31
C THR A 150 6.83 16.24 15.61
N VAL A 151 7.28 15.67 16.70
CA VAL A 151 6.94 16.11 18.06
C VAL A 151 8.20 16.42 18.86
N SER A 152 8.06 17.32 19.82
CA SER A 152 9.14 17.60 20.77
C SER A 152 9.34 16.44 21.76
N GLU A 153 10.44 16.43 22.49
CA GLU A 153 10.67 15.49 23.59
C GLU A 153 9.59 15.52 24.67
N THR A 154 8.84 16.62 24.77
CA THR A 154 7.71 16.79 25.68
C THR A 154 6.36 16.37 25.09
N GLY A 155 6.34 15.80 23.87
CA GLY A 155 5.15 15.33 23.18
C GLY A 155 4.32 16.44 22.50
N ASN A 156 4.84 17.68 22.40
CA ASN A 156 4.15 18.75 21.69
C ASN A 156 4.39 18.62 20.17
N LEU A 157 3.33 18.77 19.39
CA LEU A 157 3.41 18.78 17.93
C LEU A 157 4.27 19.95 17.45
N LEU A 158 5.28 19.69 16.66
CA LEU A 158 6.15 20.67 16.03
C LEU A 158 5.76 20.94 14.58
N ALA A 159 5.52 19.87 13.81
CA ALA A 159 5.15 19.97 12.39
C ALA A 159 4.35 18.75 11.94
N CYS A 160 3.42 18.97 11.01
CA CYS A 160 2.76 17.92 10.24
C CYS A 160 3.34 17.90 8.82
N HIS A 161 3.70 16.74 8.31
CA HIS A 161 3.99 16.52 6.89
C HIS A 161 2.72 16.07 6.19
N CYS A 162 2.07 17.00 5.51
CA CYS A 162 0.74 16.75 4.96
C CYS A 162 0.78 15.82 3.73
N ASP A 163 -0.29 15.05 3.59
CA ASP A 163 -0.56 14.27 2.39
C ASP A 163 -0.86 15.14 1.18
N GLU A 164 -0.81 14.56 -0.01
CA GLU A 164 -1.17 15.23 -1.26
C GLU A 164 -2.59 15.82 -1.16
N GLY A 165 -2.73 17.06 -1.58
CA GLY A 165 -4.00 17.78 -1.54
C GLY A 165 -4.26 18.52 -0.22
N TYR A 166 -3.40 18.39 0.78
CA TYR A 166 -3.55 19.04 2.08
C TYR A 166 -2.39 19.99 2.35
N THR A 167 -2.65 21.06 3.11
CA THR A 167 -1.66 22.07 3.50
C THR A 167 -2.04 22.70 4.83
N GLY A 168 -1.16 23.58 5.34
CA GLY A 168 -1.30 24.22 6.62
C GLY A 168 -0.36 23.62 7.66
N GLU A 169 -0.31 24.19 8.86
CA GLU A 169 0.56 23.72 9.94
C GLU A 169 0.13 22.35 10.47
N ARG A 170 -1.17 22.03 10.36
CA ARG A 170 -1.79 20.79 10.83
C ARG A 170 -2.58 20.09 9.73
N CYS A 171 -2.31 20.34 8.47
CA CYS A 171 -3.04 19.79 7.32
C CYS A 171 -4.54 20.15 7.35
N GLU A 172 -4.87 21.29 7.92
CA GLU A 172 -6.24 21.77 8.14
C GLU A 172 -6.85 22.50 6.94
N ARG A 173 -6.09 22.66 5.85
CA ARG A 173 -6.52 23.34 4.62
C ARG A 173 -6.25 22.48 3.40
N CYS A 174 -7.00 22.73 2.33
CA CYS A 174 -6.71 22.11 1.04
C CYS A 174 -5.58 22.85 0.30
N ALA A 175 -4.75 22.10 -0.40
CA ALA A 175 -3.66 22.62 -1.22
C ALA A 175 -4.20 23.28 -2.51
N THR A 176 -3.35 23.99 -3.22
CA THR A 176 -3.67 24.58 -4.53
C THR A 176 -4.23 23.54 -5.49
N GLY A 177 -5.32 23.85 -6.17
CA GLY A 177 -6.03 22.91 -7.05
C GLY A 177 -6.92 21.90 -6.34
N TRP A 178 -7.10 22.06 -5.03
CA TRP A 178 -7.99 21.23 -4.20
C TRP A 178 -8.97 22.10 -3.43
N TYR A 179 -10.13 21.53 -3.04
CA TYR A 179 -11.17 22.22 -2.29
C TYR A 179 -11.77 21.32 -1.20
N GLY A 180 -12.34 21.91 -0.18
CA GLY A 180 -12.97 21.24 0.95
C GLY A 180 -12.60 21.91 2.27
N GLU A 181 -13.11 21.37 3.36
CA GLU A 181 -12.90 21.87 4.72
C GLU A 181 -12.42 20.72 5.63
N PRO A 182 -11.16 20.26 5.50
CA PRO A 182 -10.66 19.06 6.18
C PRO A 182 -10.58 19.21 7.70
N TYR A 183 -10.65 20.41 8.22
CA TYR A 183 -10.75 20.66 9.67
C TYR A 183 -12.07 20.15 10.27
N HIS A 184 -13.15 20.11 9.50
CA HIS A 184 -14.42 19.57 9.95
C HIS A 184 -14.46 18.05 9.80
N PHE A 185 -14.94 17.36 10.84
CA PHE A 185 -15.02 15.90 10.84
C PHE A 185 -15.82 15.36 9.65
N GLY A 186 -15.26 14.33 9.00
CA GLY A 186 -15.83 13.68 7.83
C GLY A 186 -15.54 14.38 6.51
N ASN A 187 -15.02 15.61 6.52
CA ASN A 187 -14.69 16.35 5.31
C ASN A 187 -13.23 16.09 4.87
N LYS A 188 -13.04 16.03 3.57
CA LYS A 188 -11.74 15.77 2.93
C LYS A 188 -11.51 16.76 1.80
N CYS A 189 -10.24 16.98 1.47
CA CYS A 189 -9.90 17.71 0.27
C CYS A 189 -10.17 16.87 -0.97
N GLN A 190 -10.81 17.49 -1.96
CA GLN A 190 -11.11 16.91 -3.27
C GLN A 190 -10.40 17.73 -4.34
N ARG A 191 -9.91 17.07 -5.38
CA ARG A 191 -9.27 17.75 -6.49
C ARG A 191 -10.30 18.54 -7.29
N CYS A 192 -9.98 19.80 -7.61
CA CYS A 192 -10.81 20.60 -8.50
C CYS A 192 -10.88 19.95 -9.88
N PHE A 193 -12.05 20.00 -10.49
CA PHE A 193 -12.27 19.48 -11.84
C PHE A 193 -12.75 20.63 -12.73
N CYS A 194 -11.91 21.08 -13.66
CA CYS A 194 -12.16 22.24 -14.52
C CYS A 194 -12.11 21.89 -16.00
N ASN A 195 -12.39 20.62 -16.38
CA ASN A 195 -12.39 20.13 -17.75
C ASN A 195 -11.12 20.50 -18.55
N ASP A 196 -9.97 20.56 -17.88
CA ASP A 196 -8.68 21.05 -18.41
C ASP A 196 -8.75 22.45 -19.06
N ASN A 197 -9.75 23.23 -18.70
CA ASN A 197 -9.92 24.61 -19.11
C ASN A 197 -9.45 25.62 -18.04
N ASN A 198 -8.57 25.15 -17.13
CA ASN A 198 -7.97 25.98 -16.09
C ASN A 198 -6.60 25.40 -15.73
N ASP A 199 -5.69 26.24 -15.29
CA ASP A 199 -4.41 25.82 -14.74
C ASP A 199 -4.55 25.63 -13.21
N LEU A 200 -4.75 24.39 -12.79
CA LEU A 200 -4.94 24.04 -11.38
C LEU A 200 -3.66 24.18 -10.53
N SER A 201 -2.51 24.46 -11.13
CA SER A 201 -1.26 24.75 -10.40
C SER A 201 -1.16 26.19 -9.90
N VAL A 202 -2.03 27.05 -10.40
CA VAL A 202 -2.07 28.47 -10.03
C VAL A 202 -2.91 28.65 -8.77
N GLU A 203 -2.45 29.51 -7.87
CA GLU A 203 -3.19 29.86 -6.67
C GLU A 203 -4.58 30.44 -7.03
N ASN A 204 -5.60 30.02 -6.29
CA ASN A 204 -7.00 30.35 -6.54
C ASN A 204 -7.54 29.89 -7.91
N ALA A 205 -7.00 28.86 -8.51
CA ALA A 205 -7.55 28.27 -9.74
C ALA A 205 -9.00 27.82 -9.58
N CYS A 206 -9.36 27.38 -8.38
CA CYS A 206 -10.73 27.09 -7.97
C CYS A 206 -11.03 27.65 -6.58
N ASP A 207 -12.29 27.83 -6.27
CA ASP A 207 -12.77 28.23 -4.96
C ASP A 207 -12.50 27.11 -3.94
N SER A 208 -11.78 27.45 -2.88
CA SER A 208 -11.28 26.46 -1.89
C SER A 208 -12.34 25.71 -1.10
N ARG A 209 -13.60 26.18 -1.11
CA ARG A 209 -14.71 25.51 -0.42
C ARG A 209 -15.62 24.74 -1.35
N SER A 210 -16.04 25.37 -2.44
CA SER A 210 -17.03 24.82 -3.36
C SER A 210 -16.44 24.02 -4.52
N GLY A 211 -15.15 24.23 -4.83
CA GLY A 211 -14.51 23.63 -6.00
C GLY A 211 -14.87 24.31 -7.31
N ARG A 212 -15.60 25.44 -7.26
CA ARG A 212 -15.92 26.20 -8.46
C ARG A 212 -14.64 26.69 -9.13
N CYS A 213 -14.51 26.43 -10.42
CA CYS A 213 -13.39 26.91 -11.21
C CYS A 213 -13.43 28.43 -11.33
N LEU A 214 -12.28 29.05 -11.10
CA LEU A 214 -12.05 30.49 -11.30
C LEU A 214 -11.09 30.62 -12.49
N PHE A 215 -11.19 31.69 -13.25
CA PHE A 215 -10.30 31.93 -14.41
C PHE A 215 -10.35 30.84 -15.49
N CYS A 216 -11.54 30.53 -15.97
CA CYS A 216 -11.71 29.60 -17.09
C CYS A 216 -10.96 30.11 -18.34
N MET A 217 -10.18 29.24 -18.97
CA MET A 217 -9.43 29.47 -20.21
C MET A 217 -10.24 29.04 -21.43
N ASN A 218 -9.69 29.23 -22.64
CA ASN A 218 -10.24 28.73 -23.90
C ASN A 218 -11.66 29.23 -24.19
N ASN A 219 -12.01 30.46 -23.78
CA ASN A 219 -13.34 31.05 -23.91
C ASN A 219 -14.44 30.18 -23.28
N THR A 220 -14.12 29.53 -22.15
CA THR A 220 -15.08 28.75 -21.40
C THR A 220 -15.56 29.50 -20.14
N ASP A 221 -16.67 29.05 -19.57
CA ASP A 221 -17.31 29.57 -18.36
C ASP A 221 -18.06 28.41 -17.66
N GLY A 222 -18.82 28.73 -16.63
CA GLY A 222 -19.55 27.77 -15.85
C GLY A 222 -18.85 27.36 -14.56
N PHE A 223 -19.50 26.49 -13.77
CA PHE A 223 -18.95 26.06 -12.49
C PHE A 223 -17.64 25.26 -12.65
N TYR A 224 -17.59 24.43 -13.69
CA TYR A 224 -16.47 23.53 -14.02
C TYR A 224 -15.73 23.94 -15.29
N CYS A 225 -15.88 25.21 -15.75
CA CYS A 225 -15.42 25.65 -17.08
C CYS A 225 -15.96 24.72 -18.20
N ASP A 226 -17.20 24.33 -18.07
CA ASP A 226 -17.84 23.29 -18.88
C ASP A 226 -18.87 23.86 -19.89
N GLU A 227 -18.96 25.15 -19.97
CA GLU A 227 -19.81 25.91 -20.92
C GLU A 227 -18.94 26.86 -21.74
N CYS A 228 -19.37 27.20 -22.94
CA CYS A 228 -18.71 28.30 -23.65
C CYS A 228 -19.14 29.64 -23.06
N SER A 229 -18.17 30.58 -22.93
CA SER A 229 -18.44 31.95 -22.48
C SER A 229 -19.47 32.64 -23.40
N PRO A 230 -20.20 33.66 -22.91
CA PRO A 230 -21.10 34.46 -23.74
C PRO A 230 -20.46 34.89 -25.05
N TRP A 231 -21.20 34.77 -26.18
CA TRP A 231 -20.75 35.04 -27.54
C TRP A 231 -19.77 34.03 -28.16
N PHE A 232 -19.48 32.95 -27.45
CA PHE A 232 -18.73 31.80 -27.95
C PHE A 232 -19.65 30.59 -28.07
N TYR A 233 -19.37 29.72 -29.02
CA TYR A 233 -20.12 28.49 -29.25
C TYR A 233 -19.15 27.33 -29.55
N GLY A 234 -19.60 26.14 -29.30
CA GLY A 234 -18.80 24.94 -29.47
C GLY A 234 -18.99 23.97 -28.31
N ASP A 235 -17.98 23.17 -28.09
CA ASP A 235 -17.92 22.18 -27.02
C ASP A 235 -16.79 22.53 -26.06
N ALA A 236 -17.15 22.90 -24.83
CA ALA A 236 -16.21 23.25 -23.78
C ALA A 236 -15.56 22.02 -23.10
N LYS A 237 -16.18 20.82 -23.20
CA LYS A 237 -15.75 19.62 -22.48
C LYS A 237 -14.80 18.79 -23.33
N ASP A 238 -15.31 18.17 -24.36
CA ASP A 238 -14.57 17.20 -25.17
C ASP A 238 -13.82 17.86 -26.32
N GLY A 239 -14.49 18.73 -27.06
CA GLY A 239 -13.93 19.40 -28.22
C GLY A 239 -13.01 20.57 -27.90
N LYS A 240 -13.16 21.20 -26.72
CA LYS A 240 -12.41 22.39 -26.27
C LYS A 240 -12.30 23.49 -27.33
N ASN A 241 -13.41 23.69 -28.06
CA ASN A 241 -13.43 24.49 -29.29
C ASN A 241 -14.41 25.66 -29.21
N CYS A 242 -14.56 26.29 -28.04
CA CYS A 242 -15.38 27.51 -27.90
C CYS A 242 -14.82 28.64 -28.78
N THR A 243 -15.44 28.86 -29.93
CA THR A 243 -15.04 29.87 -30.91
C THR A 243 -16.05 31.01 -30.96
N GLY A 244 -15.55 32.24 -31.11
CA GLY A 244 -16.42 33.40 -31.20
C GLY A 244 -17.29 33.36 -32.48
N THR A 245 -18.47 33.97 -32.41
CA THR A 245 -19.26 34.20 -33.58
C THR A 245 -18.49 35.09 -34.57
N GLN A 246 -18.13 34.54 -35.74
CA GLN A 246 -17.77 35.42 -36.83
C GLN A 246 -19.03 36.25 -37.14
N SER A 247 -18.92 37.54 -36.85
CA SER A 247 -19.97 38.50 -37.26
C SER A 247 -20.09 38.44 -38.78
N VAL A 248 -20.91 37.55 -39.29
CA VAL A 248 -21.33 37.65 -40.68
C VAL A 248 -22.36 38.78 -40.73
N PHE A 249 -21.88 40.01 -40.64
CA PHE A 249 -22.66 41.11 -41.16
C PHE A 249 -22.72 40.94 -42.68
N ALA A 250 -23.59 40.04 -43.14
CA ALA A 250 -24.05 40.06 -44.50
C ALA A 250 -24.85 41.35 -44.65
N PHE A 251 -24.21 42.38 -45.12
CA PHE A 251 -24.93 43.53 -45.66
C PHE A 251 -25.78 43.03 -46.83
N VAL A 252 -27.03 42.74 -46.55
CA VAL A 252 -28.05 42.62 -47.61
C VAL A 252 -28.26 44.00 -48.21
N VAL A 253 -27.43 44.31 -49.18
CA VAL A 253 -27.69 45.49 -50.04
C VAL A 253 -28.96 45.17 -50.83
N ARG A 254 -30.10 45.63 -50.34
CA ARG A 254 -31.34 45.63 -51.11
C ARG A 254 -31.15 46.64 -52.24
N THR A 255 -30.71 46.20 -53.40
CA THR A 255 -30.86 46.94 -54.63
C THR A 255 -32.35 47.07 -54.93
N LYS A 256 -32.89 48.29 -54.86
CA LYS A 256 -34.23 48.56 -55.38
C LYS A 256 -34.25 48.25 -56.86
N PRO A 257 -35.25 47.53 -57.39
CA PRO A 257 -35.42 47.37 -58.84
C PRO A 257 -35.72 48.74 -59.43
N GLY A 258 -34.96 49.09 -60.47
CA GLY A 258 -35.03 50.36 -61.11
C GLY A 258 -36.40 50.66 -61.73
N ALA A 259 -36.81 51.91 -61.53
CA ALA A 259 -37.92 52.48 -62.25
C ALA A 259 -37.52 52.67 -63.73
N LEU A 260 -38.22 52.03 -64.63
CA LEU A 260 -38.21 52.36 -66.05
C LEU A 260 -38.86 53.73 -66.25
N LEU A 261 -38.05 54.65 -66.76
CA LEU A 261 -38.60 55.89 -67.34
C LEU A 261 -38.81 55.69 -68.81
N SER A 262 -40.04 55.97 -69.20
CA SER A 262 -40.52 56.13 -70.54
C SER A 262 -39.89 57.26 -71.32
#